data_8820a078fed046f4a76fea8a6e6cf570
#
_entry.id   8820a078fed046f4a76fea8a6e6cf570
#
_cell.length_a   1.000
_cell.length_b   1.000
_cell.length_c   1.000
_cell.angle_alpha   90.00
_cell.angle_beta   90.00
_cell.angle_gamma   90.00
#
_symmetry.space_group_name_H-M   'P 1'
#
loop_
_entity.id
_entity.type
_entity.pdbx_description
1 polymer ?
#
loop_
_entity_poly.entity_id
_entity_poly.type
_entity_poly.pdbx_seq_one_letter_code
_entity_poly.pdbx_strand_id
1 'polypeptide(L)'
;MITALKGAVAVVIAWVIANSVFHSPEAFLAPYAALFIIGNTVRNSMRVAARQVSVVVLGVVVAAVAAVTIPTVAALAIATGAGILVGRIPRLSPDGIWVAVTAVLVLLYGTATNPYLVMHRIGDVVLGVFVGIAVNAVLVPPDYLSDARDLLVARTHEVADILRQMAADVKASAGKQGSWRQRALSVNKSVAAETAVMDGEASLVGNFRKRGWLRIGGSELFRPAAEALDRAALHLMGLILAVEDGDFNENGSLQSAVSELLEAMAMAFADAGRGPVHDPTDHRSVTTLPLARERLTALEKLVQQGTVTTSVAPSIVLSSRGLLAALAVLDREEYGS
;
A
#
# COMPACT_ATOMS: atom_id res chain seq x y z
N MET A 1 -1.94 -8.57 17.65
CA MET A 1 -2.86 -8.90 18.77
C MET A 1 -4.30 -8.42 18.52
N ILE A 2 -4.55 -7.18 18.14
CA ILE A 2 -5.90 -6.63 17.93
C ILE A 2 -6.69 -7.39 16.86
N THR A 3 -6.07 -7.72 15.72
CA THR A 3 -6.71 -8.47 14.63
C THR A 3 -7.15 -9.87 15.07
N ALA A 4 -6.33 -10.56 15.87
CA ALA A 4 -6.68 -11.88 16.42
C ALA A 4 -7.87 -11.80 17.38
N LEU A 5 -7.92 -10.78 18.24
CA LEU A 5 -9.04 -10.56 19.13
C LEU A 5 -10.34 -10.25 18.37
N LYS A 6 -10.26 -9.39 17.34
CA LYS A 6 -11.41 -9.11 16.44
C LYS A 6 -11.91 -10.39 15.77
N GLY A 7 -10.98 -11.22 15.25
CA GLY A 7 -11.32 -12.48 14.62
C GLY A 7 -12.04 -13.41 15.59
N ALA A 8 -11.53 -13.57 16.81
CA ALA A 8 -12.15 -14.39 17.82
C ALA A 8 -13.57 -13.92 18.17
N VAL A 9 -13.75 -12.61 18.39
CA VAL A 9 -15.07 -12.02 18.69
C VAL A 9 -16.05 -12.22 17.53
N ALA A 10 -15.62 -11.95 16.29
CA ALA A 10 -16.49 -12.12 15.12
C ALA A 10 -16.92 -13.57 14.92
N VAL A 11 -16.00 -14.52 15.09
CA VAL A 11 -16.25 -15.97 14.98
C VAL A 11 -17.28 -16.40 16.01
N VAL A 12 -17.10 -16.00 17.28
CA VAL A 12 -18.03 -16.38 18.37
C VAL A 12 -19.41 -15.79 18.14
N ILE A 13 -19.50 -14.49 17.81
CA ILE A 13 -20.79 -13.83 17.54
C ILE A 13 -21.50 -14.49 16.35
N ALA A 14 -20.79 -14.70 15.24
CA ALA A 14 -21.36 -15.32 14.04
C ALA A 14 -21.88 -16.74 14.32
N TRP A 15 -21.10 -17.53 15.08
CA TRP A 15 -21.51 -18.90 15.44
C TRP A 15 -22.72 -18.91 16.37
N VAL A 16 -22.72 -18.07 17.41
CA VAL A 16 -23.86 -17.99 18.35
C VAL A 16 -25.14 -17.60 17.61
N ILE A 17 -25.09 -16.63 16.71
CA ILE A 17 -26.28 -16.20 15.96
C ILE A 17 -26.73 -17.32 15.01
N ALA A 18 -25.81 -17.93 14.23
CA ALA A 18 -26.16 -19.00 13.30
C ALA A 18 -26.77 -20.22 14.02
N ASN A 19 -26.15 -20.63 15.13
CA ASN A 19 -26.57 -21.83 15.86
C ASN A 19 -27.80 -21.60 16.74
N SER A 20 -27.83 -20.50 17.51
CA SER A 20 -28.84 -20.31 18.56
C SER A 20 -30.08 -19.52 18.09
N VAL A 21 -29.93 -18.66 17.06
CA VAL A 21 -31.04 -17.85 16.55
C VAL A 21 -31.61 -18.47 15.28
N PHE A 22 -30.75 -18.82 14.32
CA PHE A 22 -31.21 -19.37 13.04
C PHE A 22 -31.30 -20.91 13.02
N HIS A 23 -30.78 -21.59 14.05
CA HIS A 23 -30.75 -23.05 14.16
C HIS A 23 -30.23 -23.72 12.86
N SER A 24 -29.19 -23.11 12.29
CA SER A 24 -28.64 -23.56 11.00
C SER A 24 -28.01 -24.95 11.13
N PRO A 25 -28.32 -25.88 10.22
CA PRO A 25 -27.69 -27.22 10.18
C PRO A 25 -26.17 -27.15 9.91
N GLU A 26 -25.70 -26.08 9.28
CA GLU A 26 -24.29 -25.87 8.96
C GLU A 26 -23.75 -24.58 9.57
N ALA A 27 -24.07 -24.31 10.83
CA ALA A 27 -23.75 -23.07 11.55
C ALA A 27 -22.26 -22.66 11.50
N PHE A 28 -21.34 -23.58 11.17
CA PHE A 28 -19.90 -23.30 11.04
C PHE A 28 -19.55 -22.39 9.85
N LEU A 29 -20.43 -22.25 8.87
CA LEU A 29 -20.19 -21.40 7.69
C LEU A 29 -20.20 -19.92 8.03
N ALA A 30 -21.00 -19.49 8.98
CA ALA A 30 -21.09 -18.10 9.40
C ALA A 30 -19.77 -17.60 10.06
N PRO A 31 -19.20 -18.28 11.08
CA PRO A 31 -17.90 -17.89 11.64
C PRO A 31 -16.76 -17.95 10.60
N TYR A 32 -16.79 -18.94 9.72
CA TYR A 32 -15.82 -19.04 8.62
C TYR A 32 -15.88 -17.79 7.72
N ALA A 33 -17.08 -17.41 7.24
CA ALA A 33 -17.25 -16.23 6.41
C ALA A 33 -16.87 -14.93 7.14
N ALA A 34 -17.17 -14.82 8.44
CA ALA A 34 -16.79 -13.66 9.26
C ALA A 34 -15.28 -13.49 9.34
N LEU A 35 -14.51 -14.59 9.44
CA LEU A 35 -13.06 -14.57 9.54
C LEU A 35 -12.39 -13.94 8.31
N PHE A 36 -12.90 -14.19 7.10
CA PHE A 36 -12.37 -13.63 5.86
C PHE A 36 -12.53 -12.10 5.75
N ILE A 37 -13.47 -11.53 6.48
CA ILE A 37 -13.74 -10.09 6.45
C ILE A 37 -12.82 -9.34 7.39
N ILE A 38 -12.31 -9.99 8.44
CA ILE A 38 -11.46 -9.36 9.45
C ILE A 38 -10.11 -8.97 8.86
N GLY A 39 -9.61 -7.78 9.19
CA GLY A 39 -8.33 -7.27 8.70
C GLY A 39 -8.42 -6.42 7.44
N ASN A 40 -9.58 -6.33 6.82
CA ASN A 40 -9.83 -5.49 5.64
C ASN A 40 -10.38 -4.11 6.04
N THR A 41 -10.20 -3.10 5.18
CA THR A 41 -10.93 -1.82 5.30
C THR A 41 -12.43 -2.08 5.09
N VAL A 42 -13.30 -1.22 5.63
CA VAL A 42 -14.76 -1.37 5.44
C VAL A 42 -15.14 -1.42 3.95
N ARG A 43 -14.53 -0.56 3.13
CA ARG A 43 -14.77 -0.55 1.68
C ARG A 43 -14.25 -1.84 1.00
N ASN A 44 -13.08 -2.31 1.39
CA ASN A 44 -12.53 -3.56 0.87
C ASN A 44 -13.32 -4.76 1.40
N SER A 45 -13.81 -4.70 2.66
CA SER A 45 -14.71 -5.71 3.24
C SER A 45 -15.96 -5.93 2.40
N MET A 46 -16.58 -4.89 1.86
CA MET A 46 -17.75 -5.03 0.98
C MET A 46 -17.41 -5.73 -0.34
N ARG A 47 -16.24 -5.44 -0.92
CA ARG A 47 -15.77 -6.11 -2.14
C ARG A 47 -15.42 -7.58 -1.87
N VAL A 48 -14.72 -7.85 -0.77
CA VAL A 48 -14.40 -9.19 -0.30
C VAL A 48 -15.69 -9.98 0.00
N ALA A 49 -16.66 -9.34 0.67
CA ALA A 49 -17.97 -9.88 0.96
C ALA A 49 -18.72 -10.30 -0.31
N ALA A 50 -18.84 -9.40 -1.28
CA ALA A 50 -19.51 -9.69 -2.55
C ALA A 50 -18.83 -10.86 -3.29
N ARG A 51 -17.49 -10.89 -3.30
CA ARG A 51 -16.71 -11.98 -3.89
C ARG A 51 -16.94 -13.31 -3.15
N GLN A 52 -16.92 -13.30 -1.81
CA GLN A 52 -17.14 -14.48 -0.99
C GLN A 52 -18.53 -15.09 -1.22
N VAL A 53 -19.57 -14.26 -1.21
CA VAL A 53 -20.94 -14.71 -1.52
C VAL A 53 -21.01 -15.28 -2.95
N SER A 54 -20.39 -14.60 -3.93
CA SER A 54 -20.37 -15.07 -5.33
C SER A 54 -19.71 -16.43 -5.47
N VAL A 55 -18.58 -16.64 -4.79
CA VAL A 55 -17.84 -17.92 -4.80
C VAL A 55 -18.70 -19.05 -4.23
N VAL A 56 -19.40 -18.81 -3.13
CA VAL A 56 -20.28 -19.82 -2.52
C VAL A 56 -21.48 -20.12 -3.43
N VAL A 57 -22.15 -19.10 -3.96
CA VAL A 57 -23.28 -19.28 -4.88
C VAL A 57 -22.85 -20.07 -6.13
N LEU A 58 -21.74 -19.72 -6.75
CA LEU A 58 -21.20 -20.43 -7.90
C LEU A 58 -20.84 -21.89 -7.56
N GLY A 59 -20.22 -22.13 -6.40
CA GLY A 59 -19.91 -23.47 -5.93
C GLY A 59 -21.16 -24.33 -5.73
N VAL A 60 -22.23 -23.77 -5.15
CA VAL A 60 -23.52 -24.42 -4.99
C VAL A 60 -24.14 -24.73 -6.35
N VAL A 61 -24.13 -23.81 -7.31
CA VAL A 61 -24.66 -24.02 -8.65
C VAL A 61 -23.93 -25.15 -9.37
N VAL A 62 -22.59 -25.14 -9.32
CA VAL A 62 -21.77 -26.22 -9.91
C VAL A 62 -22.10 -27.58 -9.29
N ALA A 63 -22.23 -27.63 -7.95
CA ALA A 63 -22.61 -28.86 -7.25
C ALA A 63 -24.00 -29.34 -7.61
N ALA A 64 -24.99 -28.43 -7.65
CA ALA A 64 -26.40 -28.79 -7.99
C ALA A 64 -26.51 -29.36 -9.40
N VAL A 65 -25.84 -28.74 -10.37
CA VAL A 65 -25.80 -29.25 -11.76
C VAL A 65 -25.16 -30.64 -11.81
N ALA A 66 -24.01 -30.83 -11.13
CA ALA A 66 -23.33 -32.10 -11.11
C ALA A 66 -24.16 -33.23 -10.42
N ALA A 67 -24.82 -32.89 -9.31
CA ALA A 67 -25.61 -33.84 -8.52
C ALA A 67 -26.81 -34.42 -9.28
N VAL A 68 -27.43 -33.64 -10.16
CA VAL A 68 -28.62 -34.07 -10.93
C VAL A 68 -28.25 -34.91 -12.17
N THR A 69 -27.04 -34.72 -12.71
CA THR A 69 -26.68 -35.26 -14.02
C THR A 69 -25.79 -36.50 -13.96
N ILE A 70 -25.09 -36.76 -12.84
CA ILE A 70 -23.96 -37.69 -12.81
C ILE A 70 -23.90 -38.46 -11.47
N PRO A 71 -23.42 -39.75 -11.44
CA PRO A 71 -23.21 -40.49 -10.21
C PRO A 71 -22.21 -39.78 -9.29
N THR A 72 -22.39 -39.88 -7.98
CA THR A 72 -21.71 -39.11 -6.94
C THR A 72 -20.17 -39.00 -7.09
N VAL A 73 -19.49 -40.13 -7.39
CA VAL A 73 -18.04 -40.14 -7.54
C VAL A 73 -17.58 -39.36 -8.77
N ALA A 74 -18.26 -39.52 -9.88
CA ALA A 74 -17.95 -38.76 -11.10
C ALA A 74 -18.36 -37.28 -10.94
N ALA A 75 -19.45 -37.00 -10.23
CA ALA A 75 -19.87 -35.64 -9.91
C ALA A 75 -18.82 -34.88 -9.10
N LEU A 76 -18.15 -35.51 -8.13
CA LEU A 76 -17.08 -34.91 -7.37
C LEU A 76 -15.89 -34.48 -8.27
N ALA A 77 -15.47 -35.36 -9.18
CA ALA A 77 -14.34 -35.05 -10.09
C ALA A 77 -14.69 -33.91 -11.04
N ILE A 78 -15.91 -33.96 -11.66
CA ILE A 78 -16.35 -32.96 -12.62
C ILE A 78 -16.63 -31.62 -11.93
N ALA A 79 -17.30 -31.62 -10.78
CA ALA A 79 -17.58 -30.40 -10.03
C ALA A 79 -16.30 -29.73 -9.55
N THR A 80 -15.29 -30.52 -9.13
CA THR A 80 -13.96 -29.98 -8.75
C THR A 80 -13.30 -29.33 -9.95
N GLY A 81 -13.23 -30.00 -11.11
CA GLY A 81 -12.65 -29.45 -12.32
C GLY A 81 -13.37 -28.20 -12.81
N ALA A 82 -14.71 -28.26 -12.88
CA ALA A 82 -15.55 -27.11 -13.26
C ALA A 82 -15.39 -25.95 -12.26
N GLY A 83 -15.37 -26.24 -10.96
CA GLY A 83 -15.17 -25.23 -9.92
C GLY A 83 -13.83 -24.53 -10.02
N ILE A 84 -12.74 -25.26 -10.32
CA ILE A 84 -11.42 -24.68 -10.56
C ILE A 84 -11.43 -23.79 -11.81
N LEU A 85 -12.08 -24.21 -12.90
CA LEU A 85 -12.17 -23.44 -14.13
C LEU A 85 -12.97 -22.13 -13.92
N VAL A 86 -14.12 -22.22 -13.25
CA VAL A 86 -14.95 -21.05 -12.88
C VAL A 86 -14.17 -20.13 -11.95
N GLY A 87 -13.42 -20.70 -11.01
CA GLY A 87 -12.59 -19.95 -10.07
C GLY A 87 -11.45 -19.16 -10.72
N ARG A 88 -11.03 -19.49 -11.95
CA ARG A 88 -10.03 -18.73 -12.71
C ARG A 88 -10.54 -17.40 -13.27
N ILE A 89 -11.82 -17.10 -13.14
CA ILE A 89 -12.39 -15.82 -13.56
C ILE A 89 -11.67 -14.69 -12.78
N PRO A 90 -11.09 -13.67 -13.45
CA PRO A 90 -10.28 -12.65 -12.78
C PRO A 90 -10.99 -11.89 -11.66
N ARG A 91 -12.33 -11.74 -11.76
CA ARG A 91 -13.15 -11.09 -10.74
C ARG A 91 -13.25 -11.87 -9.43
N LEU A 92 -12.99 -13.19 -9.44
CA LEU A 92 -13.03 -14.08 -8.28
C LEU A 92 -11.64 -14.28 -7.63
N SER A 93 -10.56 -13.86 -8.32
CA SER A 93 -9.20 -13.96 -7.79
C SER A 93 -9.01 -13.02 -6.58
N PRO A 94 -8.28 -13.46 -5.54
CA PRO A 94 -7.56 -14.73 -5.36
C PRO A 94 -8.43 -15.88 -4.82
N ASP A 95 -9.69 -15.64 -4.49
CA ASP A 95 -10.54 -16.58 -3.73
C ASP A 95 -11.23 -17.63 -4.62
N GLY A 96 -10.99 -17.64 -5.93
CA GLY A 96 -11.68 -18.49 -6.90
C GLY A 96 -11.59 -19.99 -6.64
N ILE A 97 -10.53 -20.46 -5.99
CA ILE A 97 -10.38 -21.90 -5.61
C ILE A 97 -11.52 -22.37 -4.69
N TRP A 98 -12.11 -21.46 -3.92
CA TRP A 98 -13.20 -21.78 -3.01
C TRP A 98 -14.50 -22.15 -3.71
N VAL A 99 -14.65 -21.85 -5.01
CA VAL A 99 -15.77 -22.36 -5.83
C VAL A 99 -15.73 -23.89 -5.85
N ALA A 100 -14.55 -24.46 -6.15
CA ALA A 100 -14.36 -25.90 -6.15
C ALA A 100 -14.55 -26.51 -4.75
N VAL A 101 -13.97 -25.89 -3.73
CA VAL A 101 -14.10 -26.34 -2.34
C VAL A 101 -15.57 -26.36 -1.92
N THR A 102 -16.32 -25.31 -2.21
CA THR A 102 -17.76 -25.24 -1.91
C THR A 102 -18.54 -26.32 -2.67
N ALA A 103 -18.24 -26.52 -3.95
CA ALA A 103 -18.92 -27.54 -4.74
C ALA A 103 -18.69 -28.94 -4.17
N VAL A 104 -17.46 -29.28 -3.79
CA VAL A 104 -17.12 -30.57 -3.15
C VAL A 104 -17.86 -30.72 -1.83
N LEU A 105 -17.86 -29.72 -0.96
CA LEU A 105 -18.57 -29.78 0.32
C LEU A 105 -20.07 -29.98 0.14
N VAL A 106 -20.69 -29.27 -0.79
CA VAL A 106 -22.12 -29.39 -1.08
C VAL A 106 -22.48 -30.80 -1.55
N LEU A 107 -21.63 -31.41 -2.38
CA LEU A 107 -21.84 -32.78 -2.86
C LEU A 107 -21.60 -33.82 -1.74
N LEU A 108 -20.55 -33.68 -0.95
CA LEU A 108 -20.24 -34.61 0.12
C LEU A 108 -21.29 -34.60 1.25
N TYR A 109 -21.83 -33.45 1.58
CA TYR A 109 -22.93 -33.34 2.56
C TYR A 109 -24.31 -33.70 1.99
N GLY A 110 -24.42 -34.02 0.69
CA GLY A 110 -25.68 -34.36 0.05
C GLY A 110 -26.69 -33.21 0.01
N THR A 111 -26.23 -31.96 0.19
CA THR A 111 -27.12 -30.78 0.31
C THR A 111 -27.52 -30.18 -1.03
N ALA A 112 -26.89 -30.61 -2.13
CA ALA A 112 -27.05 -30.04 -3.47
C ALA A 112 -28.50 -30.04 -4.00
N THR A 113 -29.29 -31.06 -3.63
CA THR A 113 -30.66 -31.25 -4.12
C THR A 113 -31.71 -30.74 -3.15
N ASN A 114 -31.36 -30.29 -1.97
CA ASN A 114 -32.29 -29.78 -0.98
C ASN A 114 -32.28 -28.25 -0.95
N PRO A 115 -33.31 -27.56 -1.51
CA PRO A 115 -33.34 -26.09 -1.56
C PRO A 115 -33.28 -25.43 -0.18
N TYR A 116 -33.83 -26.07 0.84
CA TYR A 116 -33.79 -25.55 2.22
C TYR A 116 -32.36 -25.46 2.75
N LEU A 117 -31.57 -26.53 2.58
CA LEU A 117 -30.17 -26.56 3.02
C LEU A 117 -29.28 -25.56 2.23
N VAL A 118 -29.54 -25.45 0.92
CA VAL A 118 -28.86 -24.47 0.05
C VAL A 118 -29.14 -23.04 0.53
N MET A 119 -30.39 -22.72 0.85
CA MET A 119 -30.75 -21.38 1.34
C MET A 119 -30.13 -21.07 2.70
N HIS A 120 -30.10 -22.04 3.63
CA HIS A 120 -29.40 -21.90 4.90
C HIS A 120 -27.90 -21.63 4.72
N ARG A 121 -27.24 -22.37 3.82
CA ARG A 121 -25.82 -22.19 3.51
C ARG A 121 -25.50 -20.78 3.02
N ILE A 122 -26.28 -20.27 2.08
CA ILE A 122 -26.12 -18.90 1.58
C ILE A 122 -26.40 -17.90 2.71
N GLY A 123 -27.46 -18.13 3.49
CA GLY A 123 -27.81 -17.30 4.65
C GLY A 123 -26.70 -17.23 5.69
N ASP A 124 -26.09 -18.35 6.02
CA ASP A 124 -24.96 -18.41 6.98
C ASP A 124 -23.76 -17.62 6.50
N VAL A 125 -23.42 -17.72 5.20
CA VAL A 125 -22.33 -16.94 4.63
C VAL A 125 -22.64 -15.44 4.66
N VAL A 126 -23.86 -15.04 4.28
CA VAL A 126 -24.30 -13.64 4.35
C VAL A 126 -24.28 -13.13 5.79
N LEU A 127 -24.77 -13.92 6.75
CA LEU A 127 -24.73 -13.62 8.17
C LEU A 127 -23.28 -13.40 8.66
N GLY A 128 -22.39 -14.34 8.34
CA GLY A 128 -20.99 -14.26 8.70
C GLY A 128 -20.31 -13.02 8.14
N VAL A 129 -20.54 -12.72 6.87
CA VAL A 129 -20.08 -11.50 6.22
C VAL A 129 -20.57 -10.25 6.94
N PHE A 130 -21.87 -10.19 7.26
CA PHE A 130 -22.47 -9.05 7.97
C PHE A 130 -21.86 -8.86 9.36
N VAL A 131 -21.72 -9.94 10.12
CA VAL A 131 -21.09 -9.90 11.45
C VAL A 131 -19.62 -9.48 11.33
N GLY A 132 -18.88 -10.00 10.35
CA GLY A 132 -17.50 -9.64 10.10
C GLY A 132 -17.33 -8.14 9.80
N ILE A 133 -18.20 -7.58 8.95
CA ILE A 133 -18.21 -6.13 8.64
C ILE A 133 -18.55 -5.33 9.90
N ALA A 134 -19.58 -5.71 10.64
CA ALA A 134 -20.03 -5.01 11.85
C ALA A 134 -18.93 -4.99 12.92
N VAL A 135 -18.33 -6.15 13.20
CA VAL A 135 -17.21 -6.27 14.15
C VAL A 135 -16.01 -5.45 13.70
N ASN A 136 -15.68 -5.49 12.41
CA ASN A 136 -14.57 -4.72 11.86
C ASN A 136 -14.81 -3.20 11.91
N ALA A 137 -16.07 -2.76 11.76
CA ALA A 137 -16.43 -1.35 11.85
C ALA A 137 -16.48 -0.82 13.31
N VAL A 138 -16.91 -1.68 14.27
CA VAL A 138 -17.11 -1.28 15.68
C VAL A 138 -15.85 -1.47 16.51
N LEU A 139 -15.15 -2.61 16.36
CA LEU A 139 -13.96 -2.92 17.13
C LEU A 139 -12.71 -2.39 16.41
N VAL A 140 -12.28 -1.18 16.80
CA VAL A 140 -11.00 -0.57 16.35
C VAL A 140 -10.80 -0.70 14.84
N PRO A 141 -11.40 0.16 14.03
CA PRO A 141 -11.12 0.17 12.60
C PRO A 141 -9.60 0.34 12.38
N PRO A 142 -9.00 -0.41 11.46
CA PRO A 142 -7.56 -0.32 11.18
C PRO A 142 -7.19 1.11 10.82
N ASP A 143 -6.10 1.62 11.40
CA ASP A 143 -5.62 2.98 11.17
C ASP A 143 -4.60 2.99 10.03
N TYR A 144 -5.05 2.69 8.81
CA TYR A 144 -4.22 2.69 7.61
C TYR A 144 -3.66 4.08 7.26
N LEU A 145 -4.26 5.15 7.81
CA LEU A 145 -3.77 6.50 7.59
C LEU A 145 -2.49 6.77 8.37
N SER A 146 -2.39 6.24 9.61
CA SER A 146 -1.13 6.30 10.37
C SER A 146 -0.06 5.42 9.72
N ASP A 147 -0.42 4.23 9.23
CA ASP A 147 0.51 3.34 8.54
C ASP A 147 1.04 3.99 7.25
N ALA A 148 0.18 4.64 6.45
CA ALA A 148 0.57 5.38 5.25
C ALA A 148 1.50 6.55 5.60
N ARG A 149 1.16 7.34 6.62
CA ARG A 149 1.99 8.43 7.11
C ARG A 149 3.38 7.93 7.53
N ASP A 150 3.42 6.91 8.38
CA ASP A 150 4.67 6.38 8.92
C ASP A 150 5.56 5.80 7.80
N LEU A 151 4.97 5.21 6.77
CA LEU A 151 5.67 4.76 5.58
C LEU A 151 6.24 5.94 4.77
N LEU A 152 5.47 7.02 4.54
CA LEU A 152 5.93 8.19 3.80
C LEU A 152 7.07 8.90 4.57
N VAL A 153 6.94 9.03 5.89
CA VAL A 153 8.00 9.59 6.76
C VAL A 153 9.25 8.73 6.69
N ALA A 154 9.13 7.41 6.80
CA ALA A 154 10.27 6.51 6.71
C ALA A 154 10.99 6.62 5.37
N ARG A 155 10.26 6.74 4.25
CA ARG A 155 10.82 6.96 2.92
C ARG A 155 11.56 8.27 2.79
N THR A 156 10.99 9.35 3.33
CA THR A 156 11.63 10.66 3.32
C THR A 156 12.97 10.61 4.06
N HIS A 157 13.00 9.92 5.19
CA HIS A 157 14.25 9.71 5.93
C HIS A 157 15.24 8.80 5.18
N GLU A 158 14.77 7.77 4.50
CA GLU A 158 15.63 6.89 3.70
C GLU A 158 16.31 7.65 2.55
N VAL A 159 15.58 8.52 1.85
CA VAL A 159 16.15 9.43 0.83
C VAL A 159 17.19 10.35 1.46
N ALA A 160 16.89 10.96 2.62
CA ALA A 160 17.83 11.82 3.34
C ALA A 160 19.10 11.07 3.73
N ASP A 161 19.00 9.83 4.19
CA ASP A 161 20.15 9.03 4.61
C ASP A 161 21.03 8.61 3.42
N ILE A 162 20.42 8.29 2.26
CA ILE A 162 21.17 8.01 1.04
C ILE A 162 21.94 9.24 0.60
N LEU A 163 21.30 10.40 0.54
CA LEU A 163 21.94 11.68 0.15
C LEU A 163 23.08 12.04 1.10
N ARG A 164 22.89 11.85 2.41
CA ARG A 164 23.94 12.12 3.43
C ARG A 164 25.14 11.19 3.28
N GLN A 165 24.89 9.92 3.00
CA GLN A 165 25.95 8.95 2.75
C GLN A 165 26.71 9.30 1.46
N MET A 166 26.00 9.64 0.38
CA MET A 166 26.62 10.11 -0.87
C MET A 166 27.49 11.35 -0.64
N ALA A 167 27.02 12.32 0.15
CA ALA A 167 27.78 13.52 0.50
C ALA A 167 29.10 13.18 1.20
N ALA A 168 29.04 12.27 2.18
CA ALA A 168 30.22 11.83 2.92
C ALA A 168 31.22 11.08 2.03
N ASP A 169 30.73 10.20 1.16
CA ASP A 169 31.58 9.40 0.26
C ASP A 169 32.23 10.27 -0.83
N VAL A 170 31.49 11.24 -1.40
CA VAL A 170 32.04 12.23 -2.33
C VAL A 170 33.13 13.07 -1.64
N LYS A 171 32.87 13.55 -0.42
CA LYS A 171 33.83 14.34 0.36
C LYS A 171 35.11 13.58 0.71
N ALA A 172 34.97 12.29 0.98
CA ALA A 172 36.11 11.42 1.34
C ALA A 172 36.91 10.94 0.14
N SER A 173 36.52 11.26 -1.11
CA SER A 173 37.07 10.65 -2.35
C SER A 173 37.05 9.12 -2.26
N ALA A 174 36.16 8.56 -1.47
CA ALA A 174 36.00 7.13 -1.30
C ALA A 174 35.45 6.57 -2.62
N GLY A 175 36.24 5.71 -3.25
CA GLY A 175 35.88 5.12 -4.55
C GLY A 175 34.53 4.42 -4.50
N LYS A 176 33.92 4.28 -5.69
CA LYS A 176 32.58 3.73 -6.02
C LYS A 176 32.12 2.64 -5.05
N GLN A 177 31.29 3.00 -4.08
CA GLN A 177 30.61 2.01 -3.23
C GLN A 177 29.20 1.81 -3.78
N GLY A 178 28.95 0.69 -4.45
CA GLY A 178 27.68 0.32 -5.05
C GLY A 178 26.49 0.11 -4.08
N SER A 179 26.65 0.49 -2.81
CA SER A 179 25.60 0.39 -1.78
C SER A 179 24.44 1.35 -2.02
N TRP A 180 24.67 2.52 -2.62
CA TRP A 180 23.61 3.52 -2.85
C TRP A 180 22.57 3.06 -3.84
N ARG A 181 23.01 2.47 -4.96
CA ARG A 181 22.09 1.94 -6.02
C ARG A 181 21.16 0.88 -5.46
N GLN A 182 21.69 -0.03 -4.66
CA GLN A 182 20.89 -1.11 -4.07
C GLN A 182 19.86 -0.56 -3.06
N ARG A 183 20.22 0.45 -2.27
CA ARG A 183 19.29 1.12 -1.35
C ARG A 183 18.26 1.96 -2.09
N ALA A 184 18.65 2.69 -3.14
CA ALA A 184 17.71 3.47 -3.95
C ALA A 184 16.70 2.57 -4.69
N LEU A 185 17.09 1.34 -5.08
CA LEU A 185 16.16 0.36 -5.63
C LEU A 185 15.12 -0.09 -4.59
N SER A 186 15.47 -0.12 -3.28
CA SER A 186 14.48 -0.41 -2.23
C SER A 186 13.48 0.73 -2.08
N VAL A 187 13.93 1.98 -2.17
CA VAL A 187 13.05 3.16 -2.19
C VAL A 187 12.09 3.13 -3.37
N ASN A 188 12.57 2.73 -4.56
CA ASN A 188 11.77 2.69 -5.79
C ASN A 188 10.78 1.49 -5.85
N LYS A 189 10.99 0.42 -5.08
CA LYS A 189 10.07 -0.75 -5.04
C LYS A 189 8.71 -0.47 -4.39
N SER A 190 8.40 0.75 -4.09
CA SER A 190 7.25 1.08 -3.26
C SER A 190 5.97 1.45 -4.03
N VAL A 191 5.49 0.57 -4.86
CA VAL A 191 4.03 0.38 -5.07
C VAL A 191 3.29 0.31 -3.71
N ALA A 192 4.01 0.03 -2.63
CA ALA A 192 3.49 -0.05 -1.28
C ALA A 192 2.98 1.31 -0.73
N ALA A 193 3.57 2.46 -1.08
CA ALA A 193 3.12 3.75 -0.54
C ALA A 193 1.83 4.22 -1.20
N GLU A 194 1.71 4.09 -2.52
CA GLU A 194 0.48 4.39 -3.23
C GLU A 194 -0.65 3.47 -2.76
N THR A 195 -0.37 2.16 -2.63
CA THR A 195 -1.32 1.19 -2.08
C THR A 195 -1.71 1.52 -0.65
N ALA A 196 -0.76 1.91 0.22
CA ALA A 196 -1.03 2.28 1.60
C ALA A 196 -1.87 3.57 1.70
N VAL A 197 -1.64 4.56 0.83
CA VAL A 197 -2.47 5.77 0.73
C VAL A 197 -3.88 5.41 0.26
N MET A 198 -4.01 4.57 -0.78
CA MET A 198 -5.31 4.11 -1.29
C MET A 198 -6.07 3.27 -0.24
N ASP A 199 -5.38 2.44 0.53
CA ASP A 199 -5.98 1.67 1.63
C ASP A 199 -6.35 2.59 2.81
N GLY A 200 -5.57 3.63 3.07
CA GLY A 200 -5.88 4.70 3.99
C GLY A 200 -7.18 5.42 3.61
N GLU A 201 -7.31 5.81 2.33
CA GLU A 201 -8.54 6.38 1.77
C GLU A 201 -9.74 5.46 1.96
N ALA A 202 -9.56 4.18 1.61
CA ALA A 202 -10.62 3.20 1.76
C ALA A 202 -11.04 3.00 3.24
N SER A 203 -10.13 3.22 4.20
CA SER A 203 -10.41 3.07 5.64
C SER A 203 -11.27 4.19 6.21
N LEU A 204 -11.23 5.38 5.63
CA LEU A 204 -12.04 6.52 6.07
C LEU A 204 -13.52 6.35 5.73
N VAL A 205 -13.83 5.63 4.66
CA VAL A 205 -15.21 5.32 4.25
C VAL A 205 -15.78 4.28 5.22
N GLY A 206 -16.71 4.72 6.07
CA GLY A 206 -17.36 3.86 7.09
C GLY A 206 -16.76 3.94 8.50
N ASN A 207 -15.72 4.74 8.72
CA ASN A 207 -15.14 4.95 10.03
C ASN A 207 -15.83 6.11 10.77
N PHE A 208 -16.88 5.80 11.55
CA PHE A 208 -17.68 6.78 12.29
C PHE A 208 -16.90 7.57 13.34
N ARG A 209 -15.79 7.03 13.86
CA ARG A 209 -14.98 7.69 14.91
C ARG A 209 -14.08 8.80 14.35
N LYS A 210 -13.71 8.76 13.08
CA LYS A 210 -12.84 9.75 12.43
C LYS A 210 -13.58 10.70 11.49
N ARG A 211 -14.87 10.93 11.70
CA ARG A 211 -15.66 11.91 10.91
C ARG A 211 -15.05 13.31 10.86
N GLY A 212 -14.27 13.70 11.87
CA GLY A 212 -13.51 14.95 11.86
C GLY A 212 -12.46 15.02 10.77
N TRP A 213 -11.77 13.92 10.49
CA TRP A 213 -10.75 13.82 9.44
C TRP A 213 -11.33 13.80 8.01
N LEU A 214 -12.53 13.24 7.84
CA LEU A 214 -13.27 13.32 6.57
C LEU A 214 -13.63 14.78 6.19
N ARG A 215 -13.83 15.65 7.16
CA ARG A 215 -14.11 17.09 6.94
C ARG A 215 -12.86 17.87 6.50
N ILE A 216 -11.66 17.35 6.71
CA ILE A 216 -10.37 17.99 6.40
C ILE A 216 -9.78 17.39 5.10
N GLY A 217 -10.46 16.47 4.40
CA GLY A 217 -9.94 15.84 3.18
C GLY A 217 -8.78 14.86 3.47
N GLY A 218 -8.87 14.08 4.56
CA GLY A 218 -7.75 13.34 5.18
C GLY A 218 -6.92 12.42 4.27
N SER A 219 -7.42 11.99 3.11
CA SER A 219 -6.69 11.16 2.15
C SER A 219 -6.00 12.00 1.06
N GLU A 220 -6.65 13.07 0.64
CA GLU A 220 -6.10 14.00 -0.36
C GLU A 220 -4.84 14.71 0.17
N LEU A 221 -4.65 14.73 1.50
CA LEU A 221 -3.48 15.34 2.14
C LEU A 221 -2.18 14.55 1.92
N PHE A 222 -2.25 13.21 1.85
CA PHE A 222 -1.06 12.37 1.69
C PHE A 222 -0.73 12.03 0.23
N ARG A 223 -1.68 12.18 -0.69
CA ARG A 223 -1.46 11.90 -2.11
C ARG A 223 -0.36 12.77 -2.73
N PRO A 224 -0.33 14.10 -2.51
CA PRO A 224 0.77 14.94 -3.01
C PRO A 224 2.14 14.50 -2.48
N ALA A 225 2.21 14.07 -1.21
CA ALA A 225 3.45 13.59 -0.62
C ALA A 225 3.91 12.25 -1.25
N ALA A 226 2.99 11.32 -1.49
CA ALA A 226 3.30 10.07 -2.16
C ALA A 226 3.81 10.30 -3.59
N GLU A 227 3.11 11.11 -4.38
CA GLU A 227 3.49 11.46 -5.75
C GLU A 227 4.83 12.24 -5.82
N ALA A 228 5.09 13.11 -4.84
CA ALA A 228 6.35 13.83 -4.73
C ALA A 228 7.52 12.88 -4.43
N LEU A 229 7.33 11.94 -3.52
CA LEU A 229 8.35 10.96 -3.17
C LEU A 229 8.62 9.96 -4.30
N ASP A 230 7.61 9.58 -5.09
CA ASP A 230 7.81 8.73 -6.26
C ASP A 230 8.64 9.46 -7.35
N ARG A 231 8.36 10.74 -7.59
CA ARG A 231 9.18 11.60 -8.47
C ARG A 231 10.60 11.76 -7.92
N ALA A 232 10.74 11.97 -6.62
CA ALA A 232 12.03 12.09 -5.97
C ALA A 232 12.87 10.81 -6.15
N ALA A 233 12.26 9.63 -6.03
CA ALA A 233 12.94 8.35 -6.24
C ALA A 233 13.54 8.20 -7.64
N LEU A 234 12.83 8.65 -8.69
CA LEU A 234 13.34 8.66 -10.06
C LEU A 234 14.55 9.57 -10.22
N HIS A 235 14.47 10.79 -9.68
CA HIS A 235 15.57 11.75 -9.76
C HIS A 235 16.76 11.34 -8.88
N LEU A 236 16.51 10.69 -7.74
CA LEU A 236 17.56 10.13 -6.88
C LEU A 236 18.38 9.08 -7.63
N MET A 237 17.71 8.20 -8.40
CA MET A 237 18.42 7.21 -9.21
C MET A 237 19.29 7.87 -10.28
N GLY A 238 18.78 8.90 -10.96
CA GLY A 238 19.55 9.68 -11.91
C GLY A 238 20.77 10.38 -11.28
N LEU A 239 20.59 10.89 -10.07
CA LEU A 239 21.66 11.54 -9.30
C LEU A 239 22.74 10.53 -8.88
N ILE A 240 22.36 9.36 -8.40
CA ILE A 240 23.27 8.28 -8.04
C ILE A 240 24.13 7.88 -9.24
N LEU A 241 23.50 7.63 -10.41
CA LEU A 241 24.24 7.29 -11.62
C LEU A 241 25.23 8.38 -12.02
N ALA A 242 24.80 9.64 -11.98
CA ALA A 242 25.67 10.77 -12.31
C ALA A 242 26.84 10.92 -11.34
N VAL A 243 26.63 10.66 -10.05
CA VAL A 243 27.71 10.71 -9.03
C VAL A 243 28.63 9.49 -9.15
N GLU A 244 28.11 8.29 -9.44
CA GLU A 244 28.92 7.09 -9.65
C GLU A 244 29.84 7.21 -10.88
N ASP A 245 29.37 7.87 -11.94
CA ASP A 245 30.14 8.08 -13.17
C ASP A 245 31.11 9.27 -13.06
N GLY A 246 30.96 10.09 -12.01
CA GLY A 246 31.81 11.27 -11.77
C GLY A 246 33.19 10.92 -11.23
N ASP A 247 34.22 11.57 -11.79
CA ASP A 247 35.56 11.62 -11.18
C ASP A 247 35.74 12.99 -10.49
N PHE A 248 35.70 12.98 -9.17
CA PHE A 248 35.79 14.18 -8.34
C PHE A 248 37.22 14.46 -7.89
N ASN A 249 38.17 13.53 -8.10
CA ASN A 249 39.54 13.65 -7.58
C ASN A 249 40.34 14.79 -8.23
N GLU A 250 40.05 15.09 -9.51
CA GLU A 250 40.77 16.12 -10.24
C GLU A 250 40.20 17.54 -10.02
N ASN A 251 39.02 17.65 -9.39
CA ASN A 251 38.31 18.94 -9.27
C ASN A 251 37.72 19.17 -7.87
N GLY A 252 38.55 19.58 -6.95
CA GLY A 252 38.19 19.78 -5.55
C GLY A 252 37.07 20.82 -5.32
N SER A 253 36.91 21.80 -6.23
CA SER A 253 35.81 22.77 -6.17
C SER A 253 34.46 22.13 -6.52
N LEU A 254 34.42 21.25 -7.51
CA LEU A 254 33.23 20.48 -7.84
C LEU A 254 32.86 19.50 -6.75
N GLN A 255 33.85 18.78 -6.22
CA GLN A 255 33.71 17.86 -5.12
C GLN A 255 33.06 18.52 -3.89
N SER A 256 33.57 19.69 -3.47
CA SER A 256 33.01 20.44 -2.35
C SER A 256 31.57 20.90 -2.63
N ALA A 257 31.34 21.48 -3.83
CA ALA A 257 30.01 21.98 -4.20
C ALA A 257 28.96 20.86 -4.27
N VAL A 258 29.31 19.68 -4.83
CA VAL A 258 28.42 18.51 -4.89
C VAL A 258 28.16 17.96 -3.50
N SER A 259 29.19 17.80 -2.67
CA SER A 259 29.05 17.31 -1.29
C SER A 259 28.15 18.24 -0.47
N GLU A 260 28.33 19.55 -0.54
CA GLU A 260 27.53 20.55 0.17
C GLU A 260 26.06 20.56 -0.31
N LEU A 261 25.85 20.40 -1.62
CA LEU A 261 24.50 20.29 -2.19
C LEU A 261 23.78 19.02 -1.69
N LEU A 262 24.47 17.87 -1.73
CA LEU A 262 23.91 16.61 -1.25
C LEU A 262 23.54 16.67 0.24
N GLU A 263 24.39 17.29 1.05
CA GLU A 263 24.15 17.48 2.48
C GLU A 263 22.94 18.42 2.73
N ALA A 264 22.85 19.52 1.99
CA ALA A 264 21.72 20.45 2.08
C ALA A 264 20.40 19.79 1.64
N MET A 265 20.42 19.00 0.57
CA MET A 265 19.26 18.21 0.15
C MET A 265 18.86 17.16 1.19
N ALA A 266 19.83 16.47 1.79
CA ALA A 266 19.56 15.51 2.87
C ALA A 266 18.88 16.18 4.08
N MET A 267 19.30 17.37 4.46
CA MET A 267 18.65 18.16 5.52
C MET A 267 17.22 18.52 5.12
N ALA A 268 16.98 18.94 3.87
CA ALA A 268 15.67 19.34 3.40
C ALA A 268 14.69 18.16 3.36
N PHE A 269 15.11 16.96 2.94
CA PHE A 269 14.28 15.75 3.00
C PHE A 269 14.00 15.34 4.45
N ALA A 270 14.99 15.40 5.36
CA ALA A 270 14.77 15.07 6.76
C ALA A 270 13.83 16.07 7.46
N ASP A 271 13.86 17.33 7.08
CA ASP A 271 12.99 18.38 7.58
C ASP A 271 11.54 18.17 7.09
N ALA A 272 11.36 17.88 5.79
CA ALA A 272 10.06 17.53 5.22
C ALA A 272 9.43 16.31 5.91
N GLY A 273 10.22 15.29 6.23
CA GLY A 273 9.76 14.11 6.94
C GLY A 273 9.25 14.38 8.35
N ARG A 274 9.83 15.38 9.04
CA ARG A 274 9.42 15.79 10.39
C ARG A 274 8.27 16.81 10.40
N GLY A 275 8.12 17.56 9.32
CA GLY A 275 7.10 18.60 9.14
C GLY A 275 5.94 18.15 8.28
N PRO A 276 5.83 18.65 7.03
CA PRO A 276 4.63 18.51 6.19
C PRO A 276 4.26 17.05 5.82
N VAL A 277 5.21 16.13 5.81
CA VAL A 277 4.92 14.70 5.57
C VAL A 277 4.35 14.03 6.83
N HIS A 278 4.88 14.39 8.01
CA HIS A 278 4.40 13.84 9.29
C HIS A 278 3.00 14.37 9.64
N ASP A 279 2.79 15.66 9.48
CA ASP A 279 1.49 16.30 9.71
C ASP A 279 1.16 17.23 8.52
N PRO A 280 0.35 16.75 7.56
CA PRO A 280 -0.06 17.55 6.41
C PRO A 280 -0.94 18.75 6.76
N THR A 281 -1.43 18.85 8.00
CA THR A 281 -2.16 20.02 8.50
C THR A 281 -1.25 21.08 9.12
N ASP A 282 0.00 20.71 9.38
CA ASP A 282 1.03 21.63 9.84
C ASP A 282 1.53 22.46 8.64
N HIS A 283 1.21 23.74 8.67
CA HIS A 283 1.59 24.71 7.61
C HIS A 283 3.07 25.14 7.71
N ARG A 284 3.93 24.39 8.40
CA ARG A 284 5.36 24.69 8.41
C ARG A 284 5.95 24.43 7.04
N SER A 285 6.66 25.44 6.54
CA SER A 285 7.52 25.29 5.37
C SER A 285 8.72 24.40 5.69
N VAL A 286 9.30 23.80 4.66
CA VAL A 286 10.58 23.07 4.78
C VAL A 286 11.70 24.08 4.96
N THR A 287 12.05 24.38 6.22
CA THR A 287 12.94 25.49 6.59
C THR A 287 14.33 25.42 5.96
N THR A 288 14.77 24.23 5.58
CA THR A 288 16.07 23.97 4.96
C THR A 288 16.06 23.93 3.43
N LEU A 289 14.88 24.01 2.79
CA LEU A 289 14.74 24.00 1.32
C LEU A 289 15.44 25.19 0.65
N PRO A 290 15.36 26.44 1.18
CA PRO A 290 16.09 27.58 0.60
C PRO A 290 17.61 27.36 0.55
N LEU A 291 18.20 26.76 1.58
CA LEU A 291 19.61 26.42 1.60
C LEU A 291 19.98 25.43 0.48
N ALA A 292 19.17 24.40 0.28
CA ALA A 292 19.42 23.43 -0.79
C ALA A 292 19.32 24.07 -2.19
N ARG A 293 18.37 25.00 -2.39
CA ARG A 293 18.25 25.79 -3.63
C ARG A 293 19.48 26.71 -3.84
N GLU A 294 19.97 27.34 -2.80
CA GLU A 294 21.19 28.18 -2.84
C GLU A 294 22.41 27.35 -3.28
N ARG A 295 22.60 26.16 -2.68
CA ARG A 295 23.70 25.25 -3.04
C ARG A 295 23.58 24.74 -4.49
N LEU A 296 22.38 24.46 -4.95
CA LEU A 296 22.14 24.10 -6.36
C LEU A 296 22.54 25.26 -7.28
N THR A 297 22.12 26.49 -6.98
CA THR A 297 22.47 27.66 -7.77
C THR A 297 23.99 27.92 -7.80
N ALA A 298 24.69 27.68 -6.70
CA ALA A 298 26.14 27.77 -6.64
C ALA A 298 26.80 26.74 -7.58
N LEU A 299 26.34 25.49 -7.58
CA LEU A 299 26.82 24.45 -8.47
C LEU A 299 26.54 24.80 -9.95
N GLU A 300 25.35 25.32 -10.26
CA GLU A 300 24.98 25.76 -11.62
C GLU A 300 25.93 26.85 -12.15
N LYS A 301 26.29 27.81 -11.31
CA LYS A 301 27.26 28.87 -11.68
C LYS A 301 28.63 28.29 -11.98
N LEU A 302 29.12 27.34 -11.19
CA LEU A 302 30.43 26.70 -11.43
C LEU A 302 30.43 25.95 -12.78
N VAL A 303 29.33 25.26 -13.10
CA VAL A 303 29.17 24.55 -14.38
C VAL A 303 29.12 25.53 -15.57
N GLN A 304 28.39 26.64 -15.44
CA GLN A 304 28.26 27.65 -16.49
C GLN A 304 29.56 28.42 -16.77
N GLN A 305 30.39 28.62 -15.74
CA GLN A 305 31.68 29.32 -15.88
C GLN A 305 32.76 28.49 -16.59
N GLY A 306 32.44 27.24 -16.95
CA GLY A 306 33.39 26.35 -17.63
C GLY A 306 34.59 25.93 -16.79
N THR A 307 34.58 26.23 -15.51
CA THR A 307 35.62 25.85 -14.54
C THR A 307 35.65 24.35 -14.29
N VAL A 308 34.60 23.64 -14.76
CA VAL A 308 34.38 22.19 -14.55
C VAL A 308 34.13 21.54 -15.90
N THR A 309 35.09 20.78 -16.40
CA THR A 309 35.04 20.08 -17.71
C THR A 309 34.54 18.63 -17.59
N THR A 310 33.75 18.29 -16.58
CA THR A 310 33.23 16.93 -16.42
C THR A 310 31.85 16.78 -17.08
N SER A 311 31.70 15.70 -17.87
CA SER A 311 30.45 15.38 -18.57
C SER A 311 29.27 15.08 -17.64
N VAL A 312 29.51 14.79 -16.36
CA VAL A 312 28.51 14.41 -15.38
C VAL A 312 27.86 15.60 -14.63
N ALA A 313 28.53 16.76 -14.58
CA ALA A 313 28.04 17.91 -13.83
C ALA A 313 26.65 18.39 -14.27
N PRO A 314 26.30 18.46 -15.57
CA PRO A 314 24.94 18.80 -16.01
C PRO A 314 23.89 17.79 -15.54
N SER A 315 24.23 16.48 -15.51
CA SER A 315 23.32 15.42 -15.05
C SER A 315 23.07 15.50 -13.54
N ILE A 316 24.09 15.86 -12.76
CA ILE A 316 23.95 16.13 -11.31
C ILE A 316 23.02 17.30 -11.10
N VAL A 317 23.21 18.42 -11.81
CA VAL A 317 22.35 19.62 -11.71
C VAL A 317 20.92 19.28 -12.07
N LEU A 318 20.68 18.57 -13.19
CA LEU A 318 19.34 18.21 -13.64
C LEU A 318 18.61 17.34 -12.63
N SER A 319 19.27 16.29 -12.13
CA SER A 319 18.69 15.37 -11.14
C SER A 319 18.42 16.05 -9.81
N SER A 320 19.34 16.91 -9.35
CA SER A 320 19.17 17.69 -8.12
C SER A 320 18.03 18.69 -8.23
N ARG A 321 17.87 19.33 -9.40
CA ARG A 321 16.73 20.23 -9.67
C ARG A 321 15.41 19.47 -9.60
N GLY A 322 15.35 18.26 -10.17
CA GLY A 322 14.17 17.39 -10.11
C GLY A 322 13.83 16.95 -8.68
N LEU A 323 14.84 16.62 -7.87
CA LEU A 323 14.66 16.30 -6.44
C LEU A 323 14.09 17.47 -5.66
N LEU A 324 14.65 18.67 -5.82
CA LEU A 324 14.17 19.87 -5.14
C LEU A 324 12.79 20.32 -5.62
N ALA A 325 12.48 20.11 -6.93
CA ALA A 325 11.13 20.36 -7.45
C ALA A 325 10.10 19.39 -6.86
N ALA A 326 10.47 18.12 -6.68
CA ALA A 326 9.59 17.16 -6.01
C ALA A 326 9.36 17.55 -4.54
N LEU A 327 10.39 18.02 -3.85
CA LEU A 327 10.30 18.47 -2.45
C LEU A 327 9.47 19.76 -2.32
N ALA A 328 9.55 20.68 -3.29
CA ALA A 328 8.78 21.92 -3.30
C ALA A 328 7.26 21.70 -3.34
N VAL A 329 6.80 20.57 -3.87
CA VAL A 329 5.36 20.20 -3.82
C VAL A 329 4.88 19.97 -2.39
N LEU A 330 5.78 19.63 -1.47
CA LEU A 330 5.48 19.45 -0.05
C LEU A 330 5.53 20.79 0.72
N ASP A 331 6.20 21.79 0.15
CA ASP A 331 6.32 23.14 0.72
C ASP A 331 5.15 24.00 0.24
N ARG A 332 4.11 24.12 1.08
CA ARG A 332 2.84 24.78 0.74
C ARG A 332 2.90 26.30 0.62
N GLU A 333 4.03 26.94 0.92
CA GLU A 333 4.16 28.39 0.70
C GLU A 333 4.07 28.80 -0.78
N GLU A 334 4.39 27.90 -1.72
CA GLU A 334 4.31 28.18 -3.16
C GLU A 334 2.90 28.01 -3.76
N TYR A 335 1.96 27.36 -3.07
CA TYR A 335 0.61 27.06 -3.59
C TYR A 335 -0.52 27.89 -2.95
N GLY A 336 -0.19 28.82 -2.06
CA GLY A 336 -1.15 29.65 -1.30
C GLY A 336 -1.28 31.10 -1.80
N SER A 337 -0.81 31.41 -3.01
CA SER A 337 -0.96 32.75 -3.61
C SER A 337 -1.82 32.73 -4.87
#